data_3391196d9dab59527048923a45033f95
#
_entry.id   3391196d9dab59527048923a45033f95
#
_cell.length_a   1.000
_cell.length_b   1.000
_cell.length_c   1.000
_cell.angle_alpha   90.00
_cell.angle_beta   90.00
_cell.angle_gamma   90.00
#
_symmetry.space_group_name_H-M   'P 1'
#
loop_
_entity.id
_entity.type
_entity.pdbx_description
1 polymer ?
#
loop_
_entity_poly.entity_id
_entity_poly.type
_entity_poly.pdbx_seq_one_letter_code
_entity_poly.pdbx_strand_id
1 'polypeptide(L)'
;MIYLTAGWKLKSGEILSRQVSNDKLWSVFNYVFSGSKKRNTYKFGLIKALLDNLFNMTLQGEDYFISYQMIFEKFAQNYWNLVVKYHLKQMRSDGRSEYSKVESIFRNMVNANPIIATLEFDVIGETERNRMVQEISKEC
;
A
#
# COMPACT_ATOMS: atom_id res chain seq x y z
N MET A 1 8.27 -3.73 -15.06
CA MET A 1 6.87 -3.50 -15.52
C MET A 1 6.00 -3.49 -14.26
N ILE A 2 5.45 -2.36 -13.91
CA ILE A 2 4.57 -2.22 -12.72
C ILE A 2 3.14 -2.36 -13.20
N TYR A 3 2.48 -3.46 -12.86
CA TYR A 3 1.05 -3.63 -13.06
C TYR A 3 0.35 -3.33 -11.73
N LEU A 4 -0.29 -2.19 -11.63
CA LEU A 4 -1.24 -1.92 -10.57
C LEU A 4 -2.59 -2.50 -10.98
N THR A 5 -2.96 -3.65 -10.44
CA THR A 5 -4.19 -4.37 -10.78
C THR A 5 -5.42 -3.87 -10.04
N ALA A 6 -5.53 -2.61 -9.78
CA ALA A 6 -6.76 -1.97 -9.31
C ALA A 6 -7.37 -1.08 -10.40
N GLY A 7 -7.56 -1.62 -11.60
CA GLY A 7 -8.16 -0.90 -12.73
C GLY A 7 -7.21 0.04 -13.49
N TRP A 8 -5.92 0.03 -13.18
CA TRP A 8 -4.90 0.84 -13.81
C TRP A 8 -3.93 -0.05 -14.58
N LYS A 9 -4.00 -0.03 -15.91
CA LYS A 9 -2.94 -0.60 -16.75
C LYS A 9 -1.93 0.51 -17.01
N LEU A 10 -0.84 0.51 -16.28
CA LEU A 10 0.36 1.20 -16.73
C LEU A 10 0.92 0.40 -17.92
N LYS A 11 0.82 0.95 -19.12
CA LYS A 11 1.50 0.37 -20.29
C LYS A 11 3.01 0.42 -20.03
N SER A 12 3.65 -0.73 -20.15
CA SER A 12 5.11 -0.79 -20.14
C SER A 12 5.67 0.11 -21.23
N GLY A 13 6.66 0.88 -20.93
CA GLY A 13 7.57 1.46 -21.89
C GLY A 13 7.48 2.96 -22.11
N GLU A 14 6.57 3.70 -21.51
CA GLU A 14 6.45 5.13 -21.76
C GLU A 14 6.45 6.05 -20.53
N ILE A 15 6.93 5.58 -19.40
CA ILE A 15 7.43 6.49 -18.37
C ILE A 15 8.90 6.75 -18.70
N LEU A 16 9.14 7.05 -19.93
CA LEU A 16 10.46 7.47 -20.40
C LEU A 16 10.64 8.92 -20.00
N SER A 17 11.69 9.20 -19.24
CA SER A 17 12.58 10.36 -19.25
C SER A 17 12.01 11.73 -19.70
N ARG A 18 10.71 11.89 -19.86
CA ARG A 18 10.08 13.20 -19.93
C ARG A 18 10.09 13.74 -18.51
N GLN A 19 10.90 14.77 -18.31
CA GLN A 19 10.77 15.61 -17.13
C GLN A 19 9.30 15.98 -17.00
N VAL A 20 8.63 15.31 -16.05
CA VAL A 20 7.24 15.62 -15.72
C VAL A 20 7.29 16.97 -15.06
N SER A 21 6.70 17.98 -15.66
CA SER A 21 6.64 19.31 -15.04
C SER A 21 5.93 19.22 -13.69
N ASN A 22 6.33 20.07 -12.74
CA ASN A 22 5.69 20.14 -11.44
C ASN A 22 4.16 20.29 -11.54
N ASP A 23 3.66 21.05 -12.50
CA ASP A 23 2.23 21.27 -12.74
C ASP A 23 1.52 19.96 -13.14
N LYS A 24 2.19 19.12 -13.94
CA LYS A 24 1.65 17.84 -14.35
C LYS A 24 1.63 16.84 -13.20
N LEU A 25 2.66 16.83 -12.35
CA LEU A 25 2.68 16.07 -11.11
C LEU A 25 1.53 16.50 -10.18
N TRP A 26 1.35 17.79 -9.94
CA TRP A 26 0.26 18.31 -9.13
C TRP A 26 -1.12 17.97 -9.69
N SER A 27 -1.29 18.01 -11.01
CA SER A 27 -2.52 17.58 -11.67
C SER A 27 -2.83 16.11 -11.42
N VAL A 28 -1.83 15.24 -11.53
CA VAL A 28 -1.97 13.80 -11.24
C VAL A 28 -2.30 13.56 -9.77
N PHE A 29 -1.59 14.19 -8.85
CA PHE A 29 -1.90 14.10 -7.43
C PHE A 29 -3.31 14.58 -7.11
N ASN A 30 -3.70 15.74 -7.61
CA ASN A 30 -5.04 16.27 -7.42
C ASN A 30 -6.11 15.34 -7.99
N TYR A 31 -5.90 14.76 -9.18
CA TYR A 31 -6.82 13.79 -9.76
C TYR A 31 -6.96 12.54 -8.87
N VAL A 32 -5.85 11.97 -8.40
CA VAL A 32 -5.87 10.80 -7.52
C VAL A 32 -6.55 11.13 -6.20
N PHE A 33 -6.32 12.32 -5.63
CA PHE A 33 -6.85 12.71 -4.33
C PHE A 33 -8.30 13.21 -4.37
N SER A 34 -8.72 13.87 -5.44
CA SER A 34 -10.07 14.48 -5.54
C SER A 34 -11.09 13.61 -6.25
N GLY A 35 -10.66 12.78 -7.20
CA GLY A 35 -11.53 12.16 -8.20
C GLY A 35 -12.28 10.89 -7.82
N SER A 36 -12.24 10.40 -6.57
CA SER A 36 -12.88 9.14 -6.23
C SER A 36 -13.68 9.20 -4.94
N LYS A 37 -14.82 8.50 -4.92
CA LYS A 37 -15.56 8.21 -3.69
C LYS A 37 -14.66 7.44 -2.74
N LYS A 38 -14.10 8.14 -1.75
CA LYS A 38 -13.12 7.62 -0.81
C LYS A 38 -13.85 6.79 0.25
N ARG A 39 -13.96 5.49 0.04
CA ARG A 39 -14.49 4.57 1.05
C ARG A 39 -13.44 4.12 2.06
N ASN A 40 -12.18 4.12 1.65
CA ASN A 40 -11.05 3.71 2.48
C ASN A 40 -9.80 4.55 2.19
N THR A 41 -8.78 4.37 3.01
CA THR A 41 -7.51 5.12 2.93
C THR A 41 -6.47 4.47 2.02
N TYR A 42 -6.78 3.39 1.31
CA TYR A 42 -5.81 2.57 0.56
C TYR A 42 -4.98 3.35 -0.46
N LYS A 43 -5.59 4.30 -1.16
CA LYS A 43 -4.86 5.14 -2.12
C LYS A 43 -3.74 5.94 -1.47
N PHE A 44 -4.02 6.51 -0.30
CA PHE A 44 -3.02 7.26 0.46
C PHE A 44 -1.91 6.34 0.97
N GLY A 45 -2.28 5.16 1.47
CA GLY A 45 -1.34 4.14 1.92
C GLY A 45 -0.43 3.65 0.80
N LEU A 46 -0.99 3.44 -0.40
CA LEU A 46 -0.21 3.02 -1.56
C LEU A 46 0.77 4.10 -2.02
N ILE A 47 0.32 5.36 -2.12
CA ILE A 47 1.19 6.49 -2.47
C ILE A 47 2.29 6.65 -1.42
N LYS A 48 1.95 6.57 -0.13
CA LYS A 48 2.95 6.61 0.93
C LYS A 48 3.97 5.49 0.79
N ALA A 49 3.53 4.26 0.54
CA ALA A 49 4.43 3.11 0.34
C ALA A 49 5.36 3.29 -0.88
N LEU A 50 4.88 3.90 -1.96
CA LEU A 50 5.71 4.26 -3.10
C LEU A 50 6.76 5.31 -2.72
N LEU A 51 6.37 6.36 -2.01
CA LEU A 51 7.28 7.41 -1.55
C LEU A 51 8.33 6.87 -0.58
N ASP A 52 7.95 6.01 0.35
CA ASP A 52 8.84 5.36 1.32
C ASP A 52 9.90 4.48 0.62
N ASN A 53 9.63 4.02 -0.60
CA ASN A 53 10.54 3.18 -1.38
C ASN A 53 11.33 3.93 -2.47
N LEU A 54 11.19 5.25 -2.59
CA LEU A 54 11.88 6.00 -3.64
C LEU A 54 13.40 5.78 -3.66
N PHE A 55 14.02 5.68 -2.49
CA PHE A 55 15.46 5.46 -2.35
C PHE A 55 15.86 3.98 -2.39
N ASN A 56 14.90 3.07 -2.43
CA ASN A 56 15.11 1.61 -2.50
C ASN A 56 14.95 1.07 -3.92
N MET A 57 14.72 1.94 -4.90
CA MET A 57 14.61 1.55 -6.30
C MET A 57 15.96 1.05 -6.82
N THR A 58 15.90 0.01 -7.64
CA THR A 58 17.08 -0.50 -8.34
C THR A 58 17.13 0.05 -9.75
N LEU A 59 18.31 0.50 -10.18
CA LEU A 59 18.55 0.93 -11.53
C LEU A 59 18.82 -0.30 -12.43
N GLN A 60 18.03 -0.43 -13.49
CA GLN A 60 18.21 -1.46 -14.51
C GLN A 60 18.26 -0.79 -15.89
N GLY A 61 19.46 -0.65 -16.45
CA GLY A 61 19.65 0.20 -17.62
C GLY A 61 19.45 1.67 -17.29
N GLU A 62 18.51 2.32 -17.97
CA GLU A 62 18.13 3.73 -17.73
C GLU A 62 16.88 3.88 -16.84
N ASP A 63 16.25 2.76 -16.45
CA ASP A 63 14.98 2.75 -15.72
C ASP A 63 15.16 2.37 -14.26
N TYR A 64 14.31 2.98 -13.40
CA TYR A 64 14.21 2.64 -11.99
C TYR A 64 13.09 1.63 -11.76
N PHE A 65 13.40 0.56 -11.06
CA PHE A 65 12.47 -0.52 -10.74
C PHE A 65 12.22 -0.63 -9.25
N ILE A 66 10.97 -0.90 -8.92
CA ILE A 66 10.54 -1.29 -7.59
C ILE A 66 9.67 -2.54 -7.71
N SER A 67 9.88 -3.51 -6.82
CA SER A 67 9.06 -4.71 -6.81
C SER A 67 7.72 -4.48 -6.10
N TYR A 68 6.68 -5.23 -6.49
CA TYR A 68 5.41 -5.25 -5.77
C TYR A 68 5.59 -5.65 -4.30
N GLN A 69 6.46 -6.62 -4.05
CA GLN A 69 6.77 -7.05 -2.69
C GLN A 69 7.22 -5.87 -1.82
N MET A 70 8.14 -5.04 -2.31
CA MET A 70 8.63 -3.87 -1.58
C MET A 70 7.52 -2.85 -1.32
N ILE A 71 6.65 -2.61 -2.31
CA ILE A 71 5.53 -1.66 -2.17
C ILE A 71 4.56 -2.16 -1.11
N PHE A 72 4.11 -3.43 -1.23
CA PHE A 72 3.11 -3.96 -0.31
C PHE A 72 3.66 -4.26 1.08
N GLU A 73 4.94 -4.52 1.22
CA GLU A 73 5.60 -4.62 2.53
C GLU A 73 5.56 -3.26 3.27
N LYS A 74 5.92 -2.16 2.60
CA LYS A 74 5.78 -0.81 3.17
C LYS A 74 4.33 -0.42 3.42
N PHE A 75 3.44 -0.78 2.52
CA PHE A 75 2.00 -0.59 2.70
C PHE A 75 1.51 -1.33 3.95
N ALA A 76 1.84 -2.61 4.09
CA ALA A 76 1.46 -3.41 5.25
C ALA A 76 2.05 -2.85 6.55
N GLN A 77 3.32 -2.45 6.57
CA GLN A 77 3.97 -1.82 7.70
C GLN A 77 3.26 -0.54 8.15
N ASN A 78 2.93 0.34 7.20
CA ASN A 78 2.21 1.58 7.49
C ASN A 78 0.83 1.31 8.09
N TYR A 79 0.09 0.35 7.51
CA TYR A 79 -1.26 0.01 8.01
C TYR A 79 -1.23 -0.77 9.31
N TRP A 80 -0.23 -1.60 9.55
CA TRP A 80 -0.02 -2.27 10.83
C TRP A 80 0.01 -1.27 11.97
N ASN A 81 0.80 -0.22 11.82
CA ASN A 81 0.88 0.83 12.82
C ASN A 81 -0.48 1.52 13.03
N LEU A 82 -1.17 1.88 11.95
CA LEU A 82 -2.46 2.57 12.04
C LEU A 82 -3.53 1.68 12.69
N VAL A 83 -3.63 0.42 12.27
CA VAL A 83 -4.73 -0.47 12.66
C VAL A 83 -4.44 -1.15 13.99
N VAL A 84 -3.25 -1.74 14.15
CA VAL A 84 -2.94 -2.60 15.30
C VAL A 84 -2.44 -1.79 16.48
N LYS A 85 -1.55 -0.80 16.25
CA LYS A 85 -1.00 0.01 17.34
C LYS A 85 -1.90 1.17 17.75
N TYR A 86 -2.42 1.90 16.77
CA TYR A 86 -3.22 3.11 17.04
C TYR A 86 -4.73 2.87 16.99
N HIS A 87 -5.17 1.66 16.63
CA HIS A 87 -6.58 1.27 16.54
C HIS A 87 -7.45 2.20 15.67
N LEU A 88 -6.85 2.78 14.64
CA LEU A 88 -7.53 3.71 13.75
C LEU A 88 -8.32 2.95 12.68
N LYS A 89 -9.59 3.27 12.54
CA LYS A 89 -10.43 2.74 11.46
C LYS A 89 -10.01 3.32 10.12
N GLN A 90 -9.85 2.45 9.13
CA GLN A 90 -9.39 2.81 7.79
C GLN A 90 -10.52 2.98 6.78
N MET A 91 -11.75 2.74 7.19
CA MET A 91 -12.94 2.84 6.34
C MET A 91 -14.05 3.61 7.03
N ARG A 92 -14.81 4.39 6.26
CA ARG A 92 -16.09 4.93 6.73
C ARG A 92 -17.08 3.79 6.91
N SER A 93 -17.75 3.75 8.05
CA SER A 93 -18.86 2.83 8.26
C SER A 93 -20.00 3.22 7.29
N ASP A 94 -20.31 2.32 6.35
CA ASP A 94 -21.45 2.46 5.44
C ASP A 94 -22.59 1.51 5.82
N GLY A 95 -22.52 0.90 6.99
CA GLY A 95 -23.48 -0.06 7.52
C GLY A 95 -23.37 -1.47 6.92
N ARG A 96 -22.47 -1.70 5.94
CA ARG A 96 -22.30 -3.01 5.30
C ARG A 96 -21.13 -3.82 5.86
N SER A 97 -20.08 -3.14 6.29
CA SER A 97 -18.91 -3.77 6.89
C SER A 97 -18.37 -2.85 7.98
N GLU A 98 -17.97 -3.45 9.09
CA GLU A 98 -17.37 -2.71 10.21
C GLU A 98 -15.92 -2.35 9.94
N TYR A 99 -15.22 -3.19 9.18
CA TYR A 99 -13.78 -3.09 8.91
C TYR A 99 -13.49 -3.15 7.41
N SER A 100 -12.42 -2.48 7.01
CA SER A 100 -11.87 -2.67 5.69
C SER A 100 -11.25 -4.06 5.55
N LYS A 101 -11.04 -4.52 4.31
CA LYS A 101 -10.43 -5.85 4.08
C LYS A 101 -9.03 -5.96 4.68
N VAL A 102 -8.21 -4.91 4.56
CA VAL A 102 -6.87 -4.86 5.16
C VAL A 102 -6.93 -4.91 6.68
N GLU A 103 -7.87 -4.17 7.31
CA GLU A 103 -8.10 -4.27 8.75
C GLU A 103 -8.49 -5.69 9.16
N SER A 104 -9.36 -6.34 8.38
CA SER A 104 -9.79 -7.72 8.66
C SER A 104 -8.63 -8.71 8.58
N ILE A 105 -7.72 -8.54 7.62
CA ILE A 105 -6.52 -9.37 7.52
C ILE A 105 -5.68 -9.25 8.80
N PHE A 106 -5.37 -8.02 9.23
CA PHE A 106 -4.58 -7.82 10.46
C PHE A 106 -5.28 -8.35 11.71
N ARG A 107 -6.59 -8.12 11.84
CA ARG A 107 -7.36 -8.63 12.98
C ARG A 107 -7.37 -10.16 13.03
N ASN A 108 -7.52 -10.82 11.89
CA ASN A 108 -7.47 -12.27 11.81
C ASN A 108 -6.10 -12.82 12.24
N MET A 109 -5.01 -12.16 11.82
CA MET A 109 -3.66 -12.54 12.22
C MET A 109 -3.42 -12.34 13.72
N VAL A 110 -3.85 -11.20 14.27
CA VAL A 110 -3.76 -10.91 15.72
C VAL A 110 -4.62 -11.88 16.52
N ASN A 111 -5.82 -12.22 16.06
CA ASN A 111 -6.69 -13.19 16.74
C ASN A 111 -6.06 -14.60 16.75
N ALA A 112 -5.37 -14.99 15.68
CA ALA A 112 -4.67 -16.28 15.61
C ALA A 112 -3.41 -16.31 16.49
N ASN A 113 -2.72 -15.19 16.62
CA ASN A 113 -1.51 -15.04 17.45
C ASN A 113 -1.47 -13.66 18.10
N PRO A 114 -2.08 -13.49 19.31
CA PRO A 114 -2.18 -12.19 19.97
C PRO A 114 -0.83 -11.53 20.30
N ILE A 115 0.25 -12.30 20.42
CA ILE A 115 1.57 -11.78 20.75
C ILE A 115 2.07 -10.84 19.66
N ILE A 116 1.74 -11.09 18.41
CA ILE A 116 2.22 -10.24 17.30
C ILE A 116 1.71 -8.80 17.39
N ALA A 117 0.57 -8.55 18.07
CA ALA A 117 0.05 -7.19 18.25
C ALA A 117 0.98 -6.29 19.08
N THR A 118 1.85 -6.89 19.89
CA THR A 118 2.83 -6.16 20.73
C THR A 118 4.12 -5.85 19.96
N LEU A 119 4.30 -6.43 18.77
CA LEU A 119 5.53 -6.34 17.99
C LEU A 119 5.47 -5.20 16.97
N GLU A 120 6.64 -4.62 16.69
CA GLU A 120 6.83 -3.83 15.48
C GLU A 120 6.70 -4.73 14.26
N PHE A 121 6.18 -4.21 13.15
CA PHE A 121 5.96 -5.00 11.93
C PHE A 121 7.23 -5.72 11.47
N ASP A 122 8.38 -5.07 11.54
CA ASP A 122 9.68 -5.62 11.12
C ASP A 122 10.19 -6.75 12.01
N VAL A 123 9.68 -6.85 13.24
CA VAL A 123 10.05 -7.89 14.22
C VAL A 123 9.14 -9.12 14.13
N ILE A 124 7.99 -9.00 13.47
CA ILE A 124 7.11 -10.15 13.19
C ILE A 124 7.89 -11.16 12.32
N GLY A 125 7.71 -12.45 12.58
CA GLY A 125 8.33 -13.52 11.81
C GLY A 125 8.13 -13.35 10.30
N GLU A 126 9.14 -13.67 9.52
CA GLU A 126 9.10 -13.46 8.06
C GLU A 126 7.93 -14.19 7.38
N THR A 127 7.60 -15.39 7.85
CA THR A 127 6.49 -16.18 7.31
C THR A 127 5.15 -15.46 7.49
N GLU A 128 4.88 -14.93 8.67
CA GLU A 128 3.66 -14.20 8.98
C GLU A 128 3.60 -12.88 8.21
N ARG A 129 4.72 -12.15 8.13
CA ARG A 129 4.81 -10.91 7.33
C ARG A 129 4.49 -11.18 5.86
N ASN A 130 5.16 -12.16 5.27
CA ASN A 130 4.96 -12.53 3.86
C ASN A 130 3.53 -12.95 3.60
N ARG A 131 2.90 -13.67 4.50
CA ARG A 131 1.49 -14.03 4.40
C ARG A 131 0.60 -12.79 4.41
N MET A 132 0.80 -11.85 5.36
CA MET A 132 0.05 -10.59 5.40
C MET A 132 0.21 -9.79 4.11
N VAL A 133 1.44 -9.64 3.63
CA VAL A 133 1.74 -8.91 2.39
C VAL A 133 1.05 -9.54 1.19
N GLN A 134 1.08 -10.87 1.07
CA GLN A 134 0.41 -11.59 -0.01
C GLN A 134 -1.12 -11.44 0.04
N GLU A 135 -1.73 -11.54 1.22
CA GLU A 135 -3.17 -11.37 1.37
C GLU A 135 -3.58 -9.93 1.03
N ILE A 136 -2.85 -8.93 1.51
CA ILE A 136 -3.10 -7.52 1.21
C ILE A 136 -2.97 -7.23 -0.29
N SER A 137 -1.96 -7.78 -0.95
CA SER A 137 -1.73 -7.55 -2.38
C SER A 137 -2.86 -8.06 -3.28
N LYS A 138 -3.64 -9.04 -2.81
CA LYS A 138 -4.81 -9.55 -3.53
C LYS A 138 -6.05 -8.64 -3.38
N GLU A 139 -6.07 -7.81 -2.34
CA GLU A 139 -7.22 -6.97 -2.01
C GLU A 139 -7.05 -5.50 -2.46
N CYS A 140 -5.85 -5.10 -2.83
CA CYS A 140 -5.48 -3.79 -3.36
C CYS A 140 -5.14 -3.83 -4.84
#